data_7751d1b80fcf96216d1c2d0921e102b0
#
_entry.id   7751d1b80fcf96216d1c2d0921e102b0
#
_cell.length_a   1.000
_cell.length_b   1.000
_cell.length_c   1.000
_cell.angle_alpha   90.00
_cell.angle_beta   90.00
_cell.angle_gamma   90.00
#
_symmetry.space_group_name_H-M   'P 1'
#
loop_
_entity.id
_entity.type
_entity.pdbx_description
1 polymer ?
#
loop_
_entity_poly.entity_id
_entity_poly.type
_entity_poly.pdbx_seq_one_letter_code
_entity_poly.pdbx_strand_id
1 'polypeptide(L)'
;MYLSLAQNLIQHSTLFYTLHAILKSLQKVHIILICANIFPSDLKKYLYLVLLERNPDMITITGKATLTYDQPPRILEAASIVGQKEGDGPLSHLFDCIEPDPKFGKNTWEEAESELQLRTARKVLEKSGMTEEQIRYLFAGDLLAQGIATSYGIMELQIPLFGLYGACSTCGESLGLASITVAGGAADCVMALTSSHFASAEKEFRFPLEYAGQ
;
A
#
# COMPACT_ATOMS: atom_id res chain seq x y z
N MET A 1 -42.71 -13.04 -23.63
CA MET A 1 -41.31 -12.60 -23.66
C MET A 1 -41.10 -11.16 -23.12
N TYR A 2 -41.98 -10.22 -23.44
CA TYR A 2 -41.86 -8.82 -22.95
C TYR A 2 -42.22 -8.60 -21.47
N LEU A 3 -43.12 -9.42 -20.90
CA LEU A 3 -43.46 -9.31 -19.46
C LEU A 3 -42.34 -9.77 -18.52
N SER A 4 -41.52 -10.73 -18.94
CA SER A 4 -40.38 -11.20 -18.11
C SER A 4 -39.23 -10.18 -18.06
N LEU A 5 -39.03 -9.42 -19.14
CA LEU A 5 -38.05 -8.34 -19.19
C LEU A 5 -38.46 -7.13 -18.31
N ALA A 6 -39.77 -6.80 -18.32
CA ALA A 6 -40.28 -5.71 -17.49
C ALA A 6 -40.24 -6.06 -15.99
N GLN A 7 -40.53 -7.29 -15.61
CA GLN A 7 -40.41 -7.76 -14.22
C GLN A 7 -38.96 -7.77 -13.73
N ASN A 8 -37.99 -8.16 -14.56
CA ASN A 8 -36.57 -8.08 -14.22
C ASN A 8 -36.10 -6.64 -14.07
N LEU A 9 -36.54 -5.71 -14.94
CA LEU A 9 -36.21 -4.29 -14.84
C LEU A 9 -36.80 -3.65 -13.57
N ILE A 10 -38.01 -4.03 -13.17
CA ILE A 10 -38.63 -3.55 -11.93
C ILE A 10 -37.92 -4.10 -10.69
N GLN A 11 -37.52 -5.36 -10.69
CA GLN A 11 -36.73 -5.93 -9.59
C GLN A 11 -35.35 -5.26 -9.46
N HIS A 12 -34.68 -4.96 -10.56
CA HIS A 12 -33.40 -4.26 -10.54
C HIS A 12 -33.53 -2.80 -10.11
N SER A 13 -34.61 -2.10 -10.51
CA SER A 13 -34.86 -0.73 -10.04
C SER A 13 -35.21 -0.71 -8.54
N THR A 14 -35.99 -1.64 -8.05
CA THR A 14 -36.33 -1.75 -6.61
C THR A 14 -35.09 -2.05 -5.78
N LEU A 15 -34.20 -2.94 -6.24
CA LEU A 15 -32.93 -3.23 -5.59
C LEU A 15 -32.03 -1.99 -5.56
N PHE A 16 -32.02 -1.21 -6.63
CA PHE A 16 -31.23 0.02 -6.73
C PHE A 16 -31.75 1.11 -5.78
N TYR A 17 -33.06 1.29 -5.68
CA TYR A 17 -33.67 2.23 -4.73
C TYR A 17 -33.47 1.78 -3.29
N THR A 18 -33.54 0.49 -3.02
CA THR A 18 -33.29 -0.06 -1.68
C THR A 18 -31.84 0.11 -1.27
N LEU A 19 -30.89 -0.16 -2.19
CA LEU A 19 -29.46 0.04 -1.98
C LEU A 19 -29.14 1.52 -1.76
N HIS A 20 -29.74 2.42 -2.56
CA HIS A 20 -29.58 3.86 -2.41
C HIS A 20 -30.17 4.41 -1.10
N ALA A 21 -31.31 3.88 -0.66
CA ALA A 21 -31.92 4.21 0.63
C ALA A 21 -31.07 3.69 1.82
N ILE A 22 -30.51 2.48 1.70
CA ILE A 22 -29.60 1.91 2.69
C ILE A 22 -28.31 2.73 2.77
N LEU A 23 -27.73 3.11 1.62
CA LEU A 23 -26.54 3.95 1.55
C LEU A 23 -26.76 5.35 2.14
N LYS A 24 -27.94 5.95 1.93
CA LYS A 24 -28.31 7.23 2.58
C LYS A 24 -28.57 7.12 4.07
N SER A 25 -29.07 5.98 4.56
CA SER A 25 -29.30 5.76 6.00
C SER A 25 -28.03 5.44 6.78
N LEU A 26 -27.00 4.97 6.11
CA LEU A 26 -25.68 4.70 6.66
C LEU A 26 -24.80 5.93 6.52
N GLN A 27 -24.97 6.92 7.36
CA GLN A 27 -24.20 8.18 7.37
C GLN A 27 -22.68 8.00 7.55
N LYS A 28 -22.15 6.79 7.52
CA LYS A 28 -20.72 6.48 7.74
C LYS A 28 -20.22 5.21 7.03
N VAL A 29 -20.63 4.94 5.79
CA VAL A 29 -20.03 3.82 5.03
C VAL A 29 -19.01 4.35 4.02
N HIS A 30 -17.77 4.00 4.23
CA HIS A 30 -16.65 4.63 3.57
C HIS A 30 -16.02 3.84 2.42
N ILE A 31 -16.34 2.57 2.20
CA ILE A 31 -15.84 1.83 1.03
C ILE A 31 -16.75 0.64 0.74
N ILE A 32 -17.29 0.55 -0.44
CA ILE A 32 -17.81 -0.70 -0.99
C ILE A 32 -16.88 -1.14 -2.10
N LEU A 33 -16.05 -2.13 -1.82
CA LEU A 33 -15.26 -2.82 -2.83
C LEU A 33 -16.13 -3.96 -3.37
N ILE A 34 -16.72 -3.77 -4.55
CA ILE A 34 -17.49 -4.83 -5.20
C ILE A 34 -16.60 -5.49 -6.24
N CYS A 35 -16.29 -6.77 -6.05
CA CYS A 35 -15.55 -7.55 -7.03
C CYS A 35 -16.31 -7.61 -8.36
N ALA A 36 -15.70 -7.09 -9.42
CA ALA A 36 -16.28 -6.89 -10.74
C ALA A 36 -16.76 -8.20 -11.44
N ASN A 37 -16.48 -9.37 -10.88
CA ASN A 37 -16.81 -10.64 -11.48
C ASN A 37 -18.18 -11.21 -11.10
N ILE A 38 -18.92 -10.55 -10.20
CA ILE A 38 -20.20 -11.03 -9.68
C ILE A 38 -21.40 -10.49 -10.48
N PHE A 39 -21.19 -9.44 -11.31
CA PHE A 39 -22.28 -8.77 -12.02
C PHE A 39 -22.23 -8.93 -13.54
N PRO A 40 -23.40 -9.00 -14.22
CA PRO A 40 -23.50 -8.99 -15.68
C PRO A 40 -22.86 -7.75 -16.30
N SER A 41 -22.41 -7.86 -17.55
CA SER A 41 -21.65 -6.83 -18.29
C SER A 41 -22.31 -5.46 -18.33
N ASP A 42 -23.64 -5.41 -18.32
CA ASP A 42 -24.41 -4.18 -18.43
C ASP A 42 -24.43 -3.34 -17.14
N LEU A 43 -24.29 -3.99 -15.98
CA LEU A 43 -24.16 -3.30 -14.69
C LEU A 43 -22.76 -2.74 -14.44
N LYS A 44 -21.73 -3.26 -15.11
CA LYS A 44 -20.36 -2.77 -14.99
C LYS A 44 -20.24 -1.29 -15.33
N LYS A 45 -21.05 -0.80 -16.27
CA LYS A 45 -21.05 0.60 -16.69
C LYS A 45 -21.53 1.58 -15.62
N TYR A 46 -22.33 1.10 -14.67
CA TYR A 46 -22.86 1.90 -13.56
C TYR A 46 -22.06 1.76 -12.27
N LEU A 47 -21.26 0.72 -12.15
CA LEU A 47 -20.49 0.45 -10.94
C LEU A 47 -19.25 1.37 -10.78
N TYR A 48 -18.79 2.00 -11.86
CA TYR A 48 -17.70 2.98 -11.82
C TYR A 48 -18.11 4.34 -11.24
N LEU A 49 -19.37 4.51 -10.85
CA LEU A 49 -19.91 5.74 -10.30
C LEU A 49 -20.31 5.61 -8.83
N VAL A 50 -19.63 4.80 -8.04
CA VAL A 50 -19.72 4.93 -6.59
C VAL A 50 -18.94 6.19 -6.22
N LEU A 51 -19.65 7.31 -6.20
CA LEU A 51 -19.13 8.57 -5.68
C LEU A 51 -18.86 8.37 -4.19
N LEU A 52 -17.61 8.36 -3.82
CA LEU A 52 -17.18 8.55 -2.45
C LEU A 52 -17.55 9.97 -2.07
N GLU A 53 -18.63 10.16 -1.30
CA GLU A 53 -18.92 11.47 -0.74
C GLU A 53 -17.78 11.83 0.22
N ARG A 54 -17.13 12.93 -0.10
CA ARG A 54 -16.05 13.51 0.69
C ARG A 54 -16.60 13.96 2.04
N ASN A 55 -15.95 13.59 3.14
CA ASN A 55 -16.10 14.32 4.39
C ASN A 55 -15.35 15.65 4.24
N PRO A 56 -16.04 16.80 4.17
CA PRO A 56 -15.42 18.07 3.76
C PRO A 56 -14.39 18.61 4.76
N ASP A 57 -14.35 18.05 5.99
CA ASP A 57 -13.68 18.69 7.11
C ASP A 57 -12.29 18.11 7.44
N MET A 58 -11.78 17.15 6.65
CA MET A 58 -10.53 16.46 7.00
C MET A 58 -9.38 16.68 6.01
N ILE A 59 -9.66 16.71 4.71
CA ILE A 59 -8.66 16.86 3.65
C ILE A 59 -9.16 17.85 2.61
N THR A 60 -8.41 18.91 2.38
CA THR A 60 -8.70 19.90 1.34
C THR A 60 -7.84 19.65 0.11
N ILE A 61 -8.46 19.66 -1.07
CA ILE A 61 -7.75 19.57 -2.35
C ILE A 61 -7.45 20.99 -2.83
N THR A 62 -6.16 21.29 -3.02
CA THR A 62 -5.70 22.56 -3.57
C THR A 62 -5.10 22.33 -4.95
N GLY A 63 -5.67 22.93 -5.98
CA GLY A 63 -5.24 22.68 -7.36
C GLY A 63 -5.49 21.24 -7.80
N LYS A 64 -4.56 20.66 -8.58
CA LYS A 64 -4.71 19.32 -9.15
C LYS A 64 -4.08 18.20 -8.30
N ALA A 65 -3.06 18.50 -7.50
CA ALA A 65 -2.19 17.48 -6.92
C ALA A 65 -1.82 17.72 -5.45
N THR A 66 -2.35 18.74 -4.80
CA THR A 66 -2.02 19.05 -3.41
C THR A 66 -3.17 18.67 -2.49
N LEU A 67 -2.84 17.89 -1.46
CA LEU A 67 -3.74 17.61 -0.34
C LEU A 67 -3.26 18.41 0.88
N THR A 68 -4.18 19.14 1.48
CA THR A 68 -3.94 19.86 2.73
C THR A 68 -4.77 19.22 3.82
N TYR A 69 -4.14 18.92 4.95
CA TYR A 69 -4.78 18.29 6.10
C TYR A 69 -5.05 19.33 7.18
N ASP A 70 -6.26 19.41 7.69
CA ASP A 70 -6.60 20.28 8.83
C ASP A 70 -5.95 19.74 10.11
N GLN A 71 -5.90 18.42 10.26
CA GLN A 71 -5.19 17.73 11.31
C GLN A 71 -4.13 16.84 10.64
N PRO A 72 -2.90 17.33 10.41
CA PRO A 72 -1.90 16.58 9.68
C PRO A 72 -1.43 15.34 10.46
N PRO A 73 -1.35 14.17 9.81
CA PRO A 73 -0.68 13.00 10.38
C PRO A 73 0.76 13.32 10.73
N ARG A 74 1.26 12.68 11.76
CA ARG A 74 2.63 12.85 12.23
C ARG A 74 3.43 11.58 12.02
N ILE A 75 4.69 11.73 11.62
CA ILE A 75 5.64 10.63 11.66
C ILE A 75 5.99 10.41 13.13
N LEU A 76 5.67 9.25 13.66
CA LEU A 76 5.97 8.89 15.06
C LEU A 76 7.42 8.47 15.21
N GLU A 77 7.91 7.63 14.27
CA GLU A 77 9.26 7.14 14.26
C GLU A 77 9.66 6.76 12.83
N ALA A 78 10.96 6.65 12.58
CA ALA A 78 11.53 6.18 11.32
C ALA A 78 12.72 5.26 11.60
N ALA A 79 12.96 4.30 10.71
CA ALA A 79 14.13 3.44 10.76
C ALA A 79 14.73 3.24 9.37
N SER A 80 16.04 3.05 9.34
CA SER A 80 16.81 2.80 8.12
C SER A 80 17.84 1.69 8.33
N ILE A 81 17.85 0.73 7.43
CA ILE A 81 18.88 -0.30 7.33
C ILE A 81 19.51 -0.20 5.94
N VAL A 82 20.80 -0.20 5.87
CA VAL A 82 21.57 -0.05 4.63
C VAL A 82 22.69 -1.08 4.54
N GLY A 83 23.16 -1.33 3.32
CA GLY A 83 24.34 -2.15 3.08
C GLY A 83 25.65 -1.42 3.35
N GLN A 84 26.76 -2.18 3.29
CA GLN A 84 28.11 -1.67 3.59
C GLN A 84 28.51 -0.45 2.74
N LYS A 85 28.13 -0.41 1.45
CA LYS A 85 28.49 0.72 0.58
C LYS A 85 27.93 2.05 1.06
N GLU A 86 26.71 2.08 1.60
CA GLU A 86 26.13 3.26 2.22
C GLU A 86 26.79 3.54 3.58
N GLY A 87 27.15 2.45 4.29
CA GLY A 87 27.91 2.56 5.55
C GLY A 87 29.31 3.15 5.38
N ASP A 88 29.94 2.98 4.24
CA ASP A 88 31.24 3.61 3.92
C ASP A 88 31.08 5.05 3.41
N GLY A 89 29.86 5.49 3.19
CA GLY A 89 29.54 6.80 2.67
C GLY A 89 29.51 7.91 3.73
N PRO A 90 29.41 9.18 3.30
CA PRO A 90 29.46 10.34 4.22
C PRO A 90 28.25 10.43 5.17
N LEU A 91 27.15 9.72 4.87
CA LEU A 91 25.93 9.71 5.67
C LEU A 91 25.83 8.51 6.60
N SER A 92 26.87 7.69 6.72
CA SER A 92 26.85 6.44 7.50
C SER A 92 26.34 6.62 8.94
N HIS A 93 26.65 7.74 9.56
CA HIS A 93 26.26 8.06 10.93
C HIS A 93 24.74 8.36 11.11
N LEU A 94 23.99 8.48 10.02
CA LEU A 94 22.56 8.75 10.04
C LEU A 94 21.71 7.48 9.96
N PHE A 95 22.29 6.34 9.60
CA PHE A 95 21.55 5.08 9.47
C PHE A 95 21.48 4.34 10.80
N ASP A 96 20.33 3.72 11.06
CA ASP A 96 20.11 2.97 12.30
C ASP A 96 20.89 1.64 12.31
N CYS A 97 21.11 1.04 11.15
CA CYS A 97 21.87 -0.20 11.01
C CYS A 97 22.60 -0.25 9.67
N ILE A 98 23.84 -0.74 9.72
CA ILE A 98 24.64 -1.03 8.52
C ILE A 98 24.88 -2.54 8.50
N GLU A 99 24.39 -3.22 7.47
CA GLU A 99 24.58 -4.65 7.29
C GLU A 99 25.74 -4.92 6.33
N PRO A 100 26.84 -5.53 6.80
CA PRO A 100 27.99 -5.81 5.97
C PRO A 100 27.77 -6.98 5.00
N ASP A 101 26.89 -7.94 5.35
CA ASP A 101 26.53 -9.03 4.47
C ASP A 101 25.45 -8.58 3.48
N PRO A 102 25.77 -8.46 2.17
CA PRO A 102 24.80 -8.04 1.17
C PRO A 102 23.65 -9.02 0.98
N LYS A 103 23.76 -10.24 1.49
CA LYS A 103 22.69 -11.25 1.48
C LYS A 103 21.85 -11.27 2.76
N PHE A 104 22.17 -10.50 3.76
CA PHE A 104 21.45 -10.48 5.03
C PHE A 104 21.31 -11.87 5.68
N GLY A 105 22.31 -12.75 5.47
CA GLY A 105 22.30 -14.13 5.94
C GLY A 105 21.40 -15.08 5.14
N LYS A 106 20.92 -14.68 3.97
CA LYS A 106 20.04 -15.49 3.10
C LYS A 106 20.79 -16.11 1.93
N ASN A 107 20.12 -17.01 1.22
CA ASN A 107 20.71 -17.74 0.10
C ASN A 107 20.53 -17.00 -1.25
N THR A 108 19.41 -16.34 -1.45
CA THR A 108 19.06 -15.62 -2.68
C THR A 108 18.99 -14.11 -2.45
N TRP A 109 19.05 -13.35 -3.54
CA TRP A 109 18.95 -11.89 -3.48
C TRP A 109 17.54 -11.42 -3.14
N GLU A 110 16.53 -12.14 -3.60
CA GLU A 110 15.12 -11.87 -3.31
C GLU A 110 14.81 -12.08 -1.81
N GLU A 111 15.35 -13.16 -1.23
CA GLU A 111 15.25 -13.39 0.21
C GLU A 111 16.01 -12.32 1.01
N ALA A 112 17.15 -11.84 0.49
CA ALA A 112 17.91 -10.77 1.12
C ALA A 112 17.10 -9.47 1.20
N GLU A 113 16.38 -9.09 0.14
CA GLU A 113 15.50 -7.92 0.15
C GLU A 113 14.29 -8.12 1.07
N SER A 114 13.72 -9.33 1.11
CA SER A 114 12.68 -9.68 2.07
C SER A 114 13.14 -9.51 3.52
N GLU A 115 14.34 -10.00 3.84
CA GLU A 115 14.93 -9.86 5.18
C GLU A 115 15.25 -8.40 5.52
N LEU A 116 15.75 -7.63 4.57
CA LEU A 116 15.99 -6.20 4.73
C LEU A 116 14.71 -5.48 5.15
N GLN A 117 13.58 -5.74 4.47
CA GLN A 117 12.29 -5.16 4.82
C GLN A 117 11.82 -5.59 6.21
N LEU A 118 11.88 -6.88 6.51
CA LEU A 118 11.45 -7.42 7.81
C LEU A 118 12.24 -6.79 8.96
N ARG A 119 13.57 -6.74 8.83
CA ARG A 119 14.43 -6.12 9.86
C ARG A 119 14.14 -4.64 10.01
N THR A 120 13.90 -3.92 8.91
CA THR A 120 13.58 -2.49 8.96
C THR A 120 12.25 -2.24 9.66
N ALA A 121 11.22 -3.04 9.35
CA ALA A 121 9.93 -2.97 10.02
C ALA A 121 10.04 -3.28 11.52
N ARG A 122 10.78 -4.31 11.90
CA ARG A 122 11.05 -4.62 13.33
C ARG A 122 11.84 -3.51 14.01
N LYS A 123 12.78 -2.89 13.29
CA LYS A 123 13.58 -1.79 13.85
C LYS A 123 12.74 -0.56 14.16
N VAL A 124 11.80 -0.19 13.30
CA VAL A 124 10.92 0.94 13.60
C VAL A 124 9.93 0.63 14.73
N LEU A 125 9.45 -0.60 14.85
CA LEU A 125 8.65 -1.04 15.99
C LEU A 125 9.44 -0.98 17.30
N GLU A 126 10.68 -1.49 17.30
CA GLU A 126 11.59 -1.39 18.45
C GLU A 126 11.81 0.05 18.89
N LYS A 127 12.12 0.96 17.95
CA LYS A 127 12.38 2.38 18.23
C LYS A 127 11.15 3.10 18.76
N SER A 128 9.97 2.80 18.22
CA SER A 128 8.72 3.41 18.63
C SER A 128 8.15 2.84 19.93
N GLY A 129 8.62 1.65 20.34
CA GLY A 129 8.03 0.90 21.45
C GLY A 129 6.63 0.35 21.14
N MET A 130 6.24 0.29 19.87
CA MET A 130 4.95 -0.24 19.43
C MET A 130 5.05 -1.72 19.07
N THR A 131 3.89 -2.39 19.14
CA THR A 131 3.73 -3.78 18.69
C THR A 131 3.04 -3.84 17.34
N GLU A 132 3.12 -5.00 16.67
CA GLU A 132 2.49 -5.25 15.38
C GLU A 132 0.98 -5.03 15.43
N GLU A 133 0.32 -5.40 16.54
CA GLU A 133 -1.13 -5.27 16.71
C GLU A 133 -1.61 -3.81 16.77
N GLN A 134 -0.72 -2.88 17.08
CA GLN A 134 -1.02 -1.45 17.11
C GLN A 134 -0.97 -0.81 15.72
N ILE A 135 -0.40 -1.51 14.74
CA ILE A 135 -0.31 -1.06 13.36
C ILE A 135 -1.49 -1.62 12.57
N ARG A 136 -2.37 -0.74 12.14
CA ARG A 136 -3.61 -1.15 11.45
C ARG A 136 -3.37 -1.66 10.04
N TYR A 137 -2.50 -1.00 9.28
CA TYR A 137 -2.16 -1.32 7.89
C TYR A 137 -0.69 -1.08 7.62
N LEU A 138 -0.16 -1.83 6.68
CA LEU A 138 1.17 -1.67 6.11
C LEU A 138 1.05 -1.31 4.63
N PHE A 139 1.60 -0.18 4.22
CA PHE A 139 1.77 0.22 2.82
C PHE A 139 3.22 -0.02 2.43
N ALA A 140 3.47 -1.03 1.60
CA ALA A 140 4.84 -1.43 1.32
C ALA A 140 5.06 -1.89 -0.11
N GLY A 141 6.29 -1.74 -0.58
CA GLY A 141 6.71 -2.22 -1.90
C GLY A 141 8.22 -2.25 -2.07
N ASP A 142 8.63 -2.94 -3.12
CA ASP A 142 10.02 -3.13 -3.54
C ASP A 142 10.18 -2.90 -5.04
N LEU A 143 11.35 -3.17 -5.60
CA LEU A 143 11.63 -3.04 -7.02
C LEU A 143 11.45 -4.34 -7.82
N LEU A 144 11.20 -5.47 -7.15
CA LEU A 144 11.06 -6.75 -7.83
C LEU A 144 9.67 -6.91 -8.43
N ALA A 145 9.56 -7.80 -9.41
CA ALA A 145 8.30 -8.06 -10.09
C ALA A 145 7.19 -8.39 -9.09
N GLN A 146 6.10 -7.61 -9.17
CA GLN A 146 4.88 -7.80 -8.40
C GLN A 146 5.05 -7.70 -6.87
N GLY A 147 6.11 -7.06 -6.37
CA GLY A 147 6.34 -6.87 -4.94
C GLY A 147 6.58 -8.20 -4.21
N ILE A 148 7.32 -9.12 -4.83
CA ILE A 148 7.54 -10.46 -4.28
C ILE A 148 8.34 -10.41 -2.97
N ALA A 149 9.38 -9.59 -2.89
CA ALA A 149 10.19 -9.46 -1.69
C ALA A 149 9.39 -8.91 -0.51
N THR A 150 8.55 -7.91 -0.78
CA THR A 150 7.63 -7.35 0.21
C THR A 150 6.65 -8.39 0.71
N SER A 151 5.98 -9.11 -0.19
CA SER A 151 4.94 -10.06 0.17
C SER A 151 5.47 -11.17 1.11
N TYR A 152 6.65 -11.68 0.83
CA TYR A 152 7.28 -12.71 1.69
C TYR A 152 7.95 -12.12 2.93
N GLY A 153 8.61 -10.97 2.79
CA GLY A 153 9.38 -10.38 3.88
C GLY A 153 8.52 -9.97 5.08
N ILE A 154 7.38 -9.35 4.82
CA ILE A 154 6.55 -8.80 5.91
C ILE A 154 5.46 -9.75 6.41
N MET A 155 5.33 -10.94 5.82
CA MET A 155 4.26 -11.89 6.16
C MET A 155 4.28 -12.28 7.65
N GLU A 156 5.46 -12.35 8.26
CA GLU A 156 5.61 -12.66 9.69
C GLU A 156 4.98 -11.62 10.62
N LEU A 157 4.85 -10.37 10.17
CA LEU A 157 4.30 -9.28 11.01
C LEU A 157 2.78 -9.40 11.19
N GLN A 158 2.10 -10.19 10.37
CA GLN A 158 0.64 -10.39 10.39
C GLN A 158 -0.16 -9.07 10.33
N ILE A 159 0.43 -8.02 9.76
CA ILE A 159 -0.23 -6.73 9.53
C ILE A 159 -0.87 -6.75 8.14
N PRO A 160 -2.13 -6.32 7.97
CA PRO A 160 -2.76 -6.22 6.65
C PRO A 160 -1.95 -5.36 5.68
N LEU A 161 -1.52 -5.95 4.56
CA LEU A 161 -0.66 -5.32 3.56
C LEU A 161 -1.47 -4.70 2.42
N PHE A 162 -1.14 -3.47 2.09
CA PHE A 162 -1.38 -2.87 0.78
C PHE A 162 -0.06 -2.85 0.00
N GLY A 163 0.10 -3.82 -0.91
CA GLY A 163 1.29 -3.93 -1.75
C GLY A 163 1.31 -2.83 -2.82
N LEU A 164 2.41 -2.13 -2.91
CA LEU A 164 2.65 -1.04 -3.86
C LEU A 164 3.69 -1.45 -4.89
N TYR A 165 3.48 -1.07 -6.14
CA TYR A 165 4.40 -1.41 -7.21
C TYR A 165 4.63 -0.20 -8.14
N GLY A 166 5.29 0.81 -7.58
CA GLY A 166 5.58 2.08 -8.24
C GLY A 166 7.08 2.31 -8.49
N ALA A 167 7.92 1.29 -8.31
CA ALA A 167 9.38 1.41 -8.37
C ALA A 167 9.88 2.56 -7.48
N CYS A 168 10.57 3.55 -8.04
CA CYS A 168 11.09 4.69 -7.26
C CYS A 168 9.99 5.55 -6.61
N SER A 169 8.76 5.54 -7.13
CA SER A 169 7.63 6.28 -6.54
C SER A 169 7.03 5.61 -5.31
N THR A 170 7.32 4.33 -5.05
CA THR A 170 6.78 3.56 -3.93
C THR A 170 6.95 4.27 -2.58
N CYS A 171 8.06 4.96 -2.36
CA CYS A 171 8.29 5.73 -1.14
C CYS A 171 7.26 6.86 -0.98
N GLY A 172 7.04 7.65 -2.01
CA GLY A 172 6.02 8.71 -1.99
C GLY A 172 4.60 8.17 -1.93
N GLU A 173 4.33 7.07 -2.63
CA GLU A 173 3.03 6.40 -2.63
C GLU A 173 2.68 5.84 -1.25
N SER A 174 3.61 5.14 -0.60
CA SER A 174 3.38 4.57 0.74
C SER A 174 3.12 5.65 1.77
N LEU A 175 3.92 6.72 1.79
CA LEU A 175 3.71 7.85 2.69
C LEU A 175 2.41 8.61 2.38
N GLY A 176 2.09 8.81 1.11
CA GLY A 176 0.85 9.46 0.67
C GLY A 176 -0.39 8.68 1.11
N LEU A 177 -0.43 7.38 0.84
CA LEU A 177 -1.54 6.50 1.23
C LEU A 177 -1.65 6.36 2.75
N ALA A 178 -0.52 6.24 3.45
CA ALA A 178 -0.48 6.23 4.91
C ALA A 178 -1.10 7.52 5.49
N SER A 179 -0.70 8.68 4.98
CA SER A 179 -1.21 9.96 5.43
C SER A 179 -2.71 10.14 5.18
N ILE A 180 -3.19 9.75 4.00
CA ILE A 180 -4.63 9.79 3.65
C ILE A 180 -5.42 8.85 4.57
N THR A 181 -4.90 7.66 4.85
CA THR A 181 -5.56 6.65 5.68
C THR A 181 -5.75 7.14 7.13
N VAL A 182 -4.69 7.71 7.71
CA VAL A 182 -4.75 8.26 9.08
C VAL A 182 -5.63 9.50 9.12
N ALA A 183 -5.43 10.46 8.22
CA ALA A 183 -6.25 11.66 8.16
C ALA A 183 -7.72 11.37 7.85
N GLY A 184 -8.00 10.30 7.09
CA GLY A 184 -9.36 9.82 6.81
C GLY A 184 -10.02 9.08 7.97
N GLY A 185 -9.32 8.86 9.09
CA GLY A 185 -9.84 8.16 10.27
C GLY A 185 -10.02 6.66 10.07
N ALA A 186 -9.40 6.07 9.04
CA ALA A 186 -9.45 4.63 8.79
C ALA A 186 -8.45 3.84 9.65
N ALA A 187 -7.48 4.53 10.23
CA ALA A 187 -6.50 3.97 11.16
C ALA A 187 -5.92 5.05 12.06
N ASP A 188 -5.56 4.68 13.27
CA ASP A 188 -4.83 5.56 14.20
C ASP A 188 -3.32 5.53 13.94
N CYS A 189 -2.81 4.37 13.54
CA CYS A 189 -1.41 4.16 13.20
C CYS A 189 -1.26 3.19 12.02
N VAL A 190 -0.36 3.53 11.12
CA VAL A 190 -0.01 2.74 9.93
C VAL A 190 1.51 2.78 9.72
N MET A 191 2.02 1.78 9.01
CA MET A 191 3.42 1.72 8.62
C MET A 191 3.56 1.94 7.11
N ALA A 192 4.51 2.77 6.70
CA ALA A 192 4.97 2.89 5.32
C ALA A 192 6.37 2.30 5.21
N LEU A 193 6.59 1.38 4.28
CA LEU A 193 7.86 0.66 4.14
C LEU A 193 8.24 0.54 2.67
N THR A 194 9.50 0.79 2.36
CA THR A 194 10.02 0.60 1.01
C THR A 194 11.43 0.06 1.06
N SER A 195 11.81 -0.74 0.09
CA SER A 195 13.15 -1.22 -0.06
C SER A 195 13.68 -1.05 -1.48
N SER A 196 14.99 -1.11 -1.61
CA SER A 196 15.71 -1.20 -2.86
C SER A 196 17.05 -1.88 -2.61
N HIS A 197 17.08 -3.19 -2.76
CA HIS A 197 18.31 -3.96 -2.67
C HIS A 197 18.99 -3.99 -4.04
N PHE A 198 20.21 -3.45 -4.14
CA PHE A 198 20.88 -3.27 -5.42
C PHE A 198 21.02 -4.57 -6.22
N ALA A 199 21.47 -5.65 -5.60
CA ALA A 199 21.74 -6.90 -6.32
C ALA A 199 20.44 -7.63 -6.75
N SER A 200 19.37 -7.55 -5.98
CA SER A 200 18.08 -8.12 -6.38
C SER A 200 17.47 -7.34 -7.55
N ALA A 201 17.50 -6.02 -7.48
CA ALA A 201 17.03 -5.15 -8.56
C ALA A 201 17.86 -5.31 -9.84
N GLU A 202 19.19 -5.39 -9.73
CA GLU A 202 20.08 -5.62 -10.87
C GLU A 202 19.80 -6.96 -11.54
N LYS A 203 19.61 -8.02 -10.77
CA LYS A 203 19.24 -9.34 -11.29
C LYS A 203 17.95 -9.29 -12.09
N GLU A 204 16.93 -8.65 -11.55
CA GLU A 204 15.62 -8.51 -12.18
C GLU A 204 15.71 -7.73 -13.51
N PHE A 205 16.35 -6.57 -13.49
CA PHE A 205 16.39 -5.68 -14.66
C PHE A 205 17.41 -6.11 -15.71
N ARG A 206 18.45 -6.85 -15.34
CA ARG A 206 19.47 -7.34 -16.29
C ARG A 206 19.15 -8.70 -16.89
N PHE A 207 18.19 -9.40 -16.38
CA PHE A 207 17.80 -10.71 -16.92
C PHE A 207 17.57 -10.70 -18.45
N PRO A 208 16.92 -9.70 -19.07
CA PRO A 208 16.81 -9.63 -20.51
C PRO A 208 18.14 -9.42 -21.23
N LEU A 209 19.13 -8.77 -20.59
CA LEU A 209 20.46 -8.53 -21.18
C LEU A 209 21.28 -9.80 -21.28
N GLU A 210 21.14 -10.72 -20.35
CA GLU A 210 21.78 -12.03 -20.41
C GLU A 210 21.36 -12.81 -21.66
N TYR A 211 20.08 -12.75 -22.01
CA TYR A 211 19.57 -13.38 -23.23
C TYR A 211 19.83 -12.54 -24.49
N ALA A 212 20.02 -11.26 -24.38
CA ALA A 212 20.31 -10.38 -25.52
C ALA A 212 21.78 -10.38 -25.93
N GLY A 213 22.64 -11.08 -25.20
CA GLY A 213 24.07 -11.23 -25.57
C GLY A 213 24.89 -9.95 -25.45
N GLN A 214 24.56 -9.06 -24.55
CA GLN A 214 25.31 -7.83 -24.25
C GLN A 214 26.17 -8.00 -23.00
#